data_590bbffbbe8bc5e6044086bbde4eab04
#
_entry.id   590bbffbbe8bc5e6044086bbde4eab04
#
_cell.length_a   1.000
_cell.length_b   1.000
_cell.length_c   1.000
_cell.angle_alpha   90.00
_cell.angle_beta   90.00
_cell.angle_gamma   90.00
#
_symmetry.space_group_name_H-M   'P 1'
#
loop_
_entity.id
_entity.type
_entity.pdbx_description
1 polymer ?
#
loop_
_entity_poly.entity_id
_entity_poly.type
_entity_poly.pdbx_seq_one_letter_code
_entity_poly.pdbx_strand_id
1 'polypeptide(L)'
;MKLDFEYGNGVMTAQLPDSTKVFVPGQTVSDPPHIPEEQLVEATRNSIRNPIGMPPLCQLAHAGNTVVIVIPDIVKGGCQPTAHRKIAIRVILDELYAAGVEKKDILLLFSNGLHPRTSVPEMRKILGEELFNEFYHTHQIDSHDSENYDDLVDLGYTTHGDHVIMNKRVFACDLPILIGHTQGYTDHGDHVIMNKYVYDADVAILIGHTQGNPYGGYSGGYKHCATGITHWRCIAAHHVPEVMHRKDFVPVSTHSMMRNKFDEIGRYMEEKMGHPFFCCDAVLDTYSRQIAIYSGCAEKMQPIAWEVADKRTYVPFAEEKFDVMVFGMPIDFHYGNGMGTNPIQMMQALSAQVIRHKRVMKENCVIICSSICDGYFHDERWPYARELFDLFGHDYHQTLPDMASLGEYFATKEEYIRKYRFAGAFHPYHGFSMMSCAHIAEMNTSAIYIVGAREPGIARAMGLKTRATFEEALADAMKKYVGPSPNILALPQTFKLGAVHLCMKDGAAGQGHC
;
A
#
# COMPACT_ATOMS: atom_id res chain seq x y z
N MET A 1 12.33 -29.42 14.58
CA MET A 1 11.49 -28.58 15.45
C MET A 1 10.05 -28.53 14.94
N LYS A 2 9.08 -28.34 15.86
CA LYS A 2 7.66 -28.26 15.53
C LYS A 2 7.24 -26.79 15.52
N LEU A 3 6.63 -26.30 14.42
CA LEU A 3 6.22 -24.91 14.24
C LEU A 3 4.79 -24.84 13.71
N ASP A 4 4.02 -23.88 14.21
CA ASP A 4 2.67 -23.58 13.75
C ASP A 4 2.69 -22.40 12.80
N PHE A 5 2.15 -22.61 11.61
CA PHE A 5 2.00 -21.62 10.55
C PHE A 5 0.53 -21.22 10.39
N GLU A 6 0.27 -19.97 10.09
CA GLU A 6 -1.08 -19.52 9.79
C GLU A 6 -1.66 -20.32 8.60
N TYR A 7 -2.92 -20.71 8.71
CA TYR A 7 -3.66 -21.43 7.66
C TYR A 7 -5.15 -21.11 7.77
N GLY A 8 -5.63 -20.28 6.88
CA GLY A 8 -7.01 -19.80 6.93
C GLY A 8 -7.32 -19.07 8.23
N ASN A 9 -8.34 -19.53 8.97
CA ASN A 9 -8.71 -19.01 10.28
C ASN A 9 -8.04 -19.76 11.45
N GLY A 10 -7.12 -20.67 11.15
CA GLY A 10 -6.41 -21.48 12.14
C GLY A 10 -4.92 -21.57 11.84
N VAL A 11 -4.35 -22.70 12.20
CA VAL A 11 -2.93 -23.00 11.99
C VAL A 11 -2.74 -24.39 11.37
N MET A 12 -1.63 -24.56 10.67
CA MET A 12 -1.13 -25.85 10.20
C MET A 12 0.27 -26.07 10.79
N THR A 13 0.46 -27.18 11.45
CA THR A 13 1.74 -27.52 12.07
C THR A 13 2.68 -28.17 11.08
N ALA A 14 3.93 -27.73 11.04
CA ALA A 14 5.04 -28.32 10.29
C ALA A 14 6.08 -28.96 11.22
N GLN A 15 6.62 -30.10 10.81
CA GLN A 15 7.84 -30.68 11.39
C GLN A 15 9.02 -30.32 10.49
N LEU A 16 9.80 -29.32 10.86
CA LEU A 16 10.97 -28.86 10.12
C LEU A 16 12.28 -29.33 10.77
N PRO A 17 13.41 -29.36 10.03
CA PRO A 17 14.73 -29.61 10.61
C PRO A 17 15.03 -28.67 11.77
N ASP A 18 15.79 -29.15 12.77
CA ASP A 18 16.14 -28.35 13.96
C ASP A 18 17.08 -27.16 13.62
N SER A 19 17.76 -27.23 12.47
CA SER A 19 18.59 -26.16 11.93
C SER A 19 17.80 -24.99 11.34
N THR A 20 16.46 -25.12 11.20
CA THR A 20 15.61 -24.07 10.64
C THR A 20 15.72 -22.79 11.43
N LYS A 21 16.00 -21.68 10.76
CA LYS A 21 15.94 -20.33 11.37
C LYS A 21 14.50 -19.86 11.37
N VAL A 22 14.08 -19.24 12.49
CA VAL A 22 12.70 -18.70 12.63
C VAL A 22 12.77 -17.20 12.82
N PHE A 23 11.97 -16.47 12.07
CA PHE A 23 11.84 -15.03 12.22
C PHE A 23 10.37 -14.63 12.39
N VAL A 24 10.11 -13.88 13.47
CA VAL A 24 8.79 -13.26 13.75
C VAL A 24 9.02 -11.76 13.94
N PRO A 25 8.41 -10.91 13.07
CA PRO A 25 8.56 -9.46 13.18
C PRO A 25 8.24 -8.93 14.58
N GLY A 26 9.06 -8.00 15.07
CA GLY A 26 8.90 -7.39 16.39
C GLY A 26 9.19 -8.29 17.59
N GLN A 27 9.39 -9.61 17.37
CA GLN A 27 9.72 -10.59 18.42
C GLN A 27 11.17 -11.09 18.31
N THR A 28 11.58 -11.55 17.13
CA THR A 28 12.96 -12.03 16.91
C THR A 28 13.97 -10.89 16.99
N VAL A 29 13.60 -9.73 16.48
CA VAL A 29 14.31 -8.46 16.63
C VAL A 29 13.30 -7.42 17.07
N SER A 30 13.57 -6.73 18.17
CA SER A 30 12.68 -5.70 18.71
C SER A 30 12.62 -4.47 17.81
N ASP A 31 11.43 -3.90 17.69
CA ASP A 31 11.25 -2.60 17.07
C ASP A 31 11.94 -1.47 17.88
N PRO A 32 12.22 -0.32 17.25
CA PRO A 32 12.57 0.89 17.98
C PRO A 32 11.50 1.26 19.02
N PRO A 33 11.83 1.97 20.11
CA PRO A 33 10.85 2.41 21.09
C PRO A 33 9.74 3.25 20.43
N HIS A 34 8.49 3.01 20.81
CA HIS A 34 7.35 3.81 20.38
C HIS A 34 7.06 4.94 21.38
N ILE A 35 6.35 5.96 20.91
CA ILE A 35 5.89 7.08 21.74
C ILE A 35 4.84 6.54 22.72
N PRO A 36 4.95 6.82 24.04
CA PRO A 36 3.94 6.47 25.02
C PRO A 36 2.55 7.03 24.66
N GLU A 37 1.48 6.29 24.94
CA GLU A 37 0.12 6.67 24.53
C GLU A 37 -0.28 8.04 25.06
N GLU A 38 0.06 8.38 26.29
CA GLU A 38 -0.22 9.65 26.92
C GLU A 38 0.52 10.85 26.31
N GLN A 39 1.56 10.58 25.52
CA GLN A 39 2.35 11.62 24.83
C GLN A 39 1.95 11.81 23.36
N LEU A 40 1.12 10.94 22.80
CA LEU A 40 0.80 10.95 21.36
C LEU A 40 0.14 12.24 20.89
N VAL A 41 -0.79 12.78 21.67
CA VAL A 41 -1.48 14.05 21.34
C VAL A 41 -0.49 15.20 21.31
N GLU A 42 0.37 15.30 22.32
CA GLU A 42 1.35 16.39 22.40
C GLU A 42 2.46 16.24 21.34
N ALA A 43 2.93 15.04 21.09
CA ALA A 43 3.88 14.77 20.01
C ALA A 43 3.33 15.15 18.63
N THR A 44 2.05 14.83 18.38
CA THR A 44 1.35 15.23 17.15
C THR A 44 1.23 16.74 17.05
N ARG A 45 0.76 17.40 18.11
CA ARG A 45 0.63 18.87 18.17
C ARG A 45 1.96 19.56 17.95
N ASN A 46 3.02 19.08 18.60
CA ASN A 46 4.35 19.62 18.45
C ASN A 46 4.88 19.47 17.00
N SER A 47 4.61 18.35 16.32
CA SER A 47 4.99 18.18 14.91
C SER A 47 4.25 19.15 13.98
N ILE A 48 2.96 19.43 14.23
CA ILE A 48 2.14 20.34 13.43
C ILE A 48 2.54 21.80 13.66
N ARG A 49 2.95 22.15 14.87
CA ARG A 49 3.42 23.51 15.21
C ARG A 49 4.86 23.79 14.77
N ASN A 50 5.66 22.74 14.56
CA ASN A 50 7.05 22.82 14.12
C ASN A 50 7.27 21.97 12.83
N PRO A 51 6.57 22.28 11.74
CA PRO A 51 6.60 21.47 10.54
C PRO A 51 7.93 21.62 9.79
N ILE A 52 8.30 20.58 9.06
CA ILE A 52 9.54 20.53 8.28
C ILE A 52 9.31 21.22 6.93
N GLY A 53 10.09 22.25 6.66
CA GLY A 53 10.18 22.87 5.34
C GLY A 53 9.00 23.76 4.92
N MET A 54 8.10 24.08 5.84
CA MET A 54 6.97 24.98 5.60
C MET A 54 6.54 25.68 6.90
N PRO A 55 5.71 26.75 6.85
CA PRO A 55 5.15 27.39 8.03
C PRO A 55 4.21 26.46 8.81
N PRO A 56 4.02 26.69 10.12
CA PRO A 56 3.04 25.95 10.91
C PRO A 56 1.60 26.20 10.42
N LEU A 57 0.72 25.22 10.66
CA LEU A 57 -0.65 25.22 10.14
C LEU A 57 -1.42 26.51 10.51
N CYS A 58 -1.23 27.04 11.70
CA CYS A 58 -1.85 28.30 12.14
C CYS A 58 -1.37 29.57 11.39
N GLN A 59 -0.31 29.47 10.58
CA GLN A 59 0.15 30.56 9.70
C GLN A 59 -0.28 30.32 8.24
N LEU A 60 -0.62 29.09 7.89
CA LEU A 60 -1.09 28.72 6.55
C LEU A 60 -2.60 28.88 6.43
N ALA A 61 -3.33 28.58 7.49
CA ALA A 61 -4.79 28.64 7.54
C ALA A 61 -5.28 29.86 8.33
N HIS A 62 -6.39 30.46 7.87
CA HIS A 62 -7.04 31.60 8.52
C HIS A 62 -8.55 31.59 8.24
N ALA A 63 -9.28 32.49 8.88
CA ALA A 63 -10.72 32.61 8.68
C ALA A 63 -11.08 32.81 7.20
N GLY A 64 -12.04 32.04 6.72
CA GLY A 64 -12.51 32.04 5.33
C GLY A 64 -11.76 31.11 4.39
N ASN A 65 -10.68 30.45 4.84
CA ASN A 65 -10.04 29.42 4.03
C ASN A 65 -10.87 28.13 3.98
N THR A 66 -10.88 27.49 2.83
CA THR A 66 -11.37 26.13 2.64
C THR A 66 -10.26 25.12 2.88
N VAL A 67 -10.55 24.08 3.66
CA VAL A 67 -9.58 23.07 4.06
C VAL A 67 -10.08 21.69 3.69
N VAL A 68 -9.22 20.88 3.06
CA VAL A 68 -9.48 19.46 2.85
C VAL A 68 -8.47 18.62 3.63
N ILE A 69 -8.98 17.75 4.50
CA ILE A 69 -8.20 16.78 5.25
C ILE A 69 -8.36 15.42 4.57
N VAL A 70 -7.31 14.97 3.92
CA VAL A 70 -7.27 13.69 3.19
C VAL A 70 -6.87 12.57 4.15
N ILE A 71 -7.74 11.57 4.27
CA ILE A 71 -7.65 10.50 5.27
C ILE A 71 -7.53 9.15 4.56
N PRO A 72 -6.57 8.28 4.94
CA PRO A 72 -6.49 6.95 4.34
C PRO A 72 -7.71 6.09 4.70
N ASP A 73 -8.11 5.22 3.78
CA ASP A 73 -9.23 4.28 3.92
C ASP A 73 -8.99 3.19 4.98
N ILE A 74 -9.96 2.27 5.13
CA ILE A 74 -9.90 1.18 6.14
C ILE A 74 -8.74 0.20 5.91
N VAL A 75 -8.26 0.06 4.68
CA VAL A 75 -7.14 -0.83 4.32
C VAL A 75 -5.81 -0.27 4.83
N LYS A 76 -5.73 1.05 5.01
CA LYS A 76 -4.51 1.75 5.41
C LYS A 76 -4.68 2.42 6.77
N GLY A 77 -3.79 2.09 7.70
CA GLY A 77 -3.80 2.60 9.08
C GLY A 77 -4.77 1.86 10.01
N GLY A 78 -4.55 2.01 11.31
CA GLY A 78 -5.33 1.36 12.36
C GLY A 78 -6.66 2.06 12.65
N CYS A 79 -7.53 1.36 13.42
CA CYS A 79 -8.78 1.92 13.93
C CYS A 79 -8.84 1.95 15.48
N GLN A 80 -7.78 1.50 16.15
CA GLN A 80 -7.67 1.56 17.61
C GLN A 80 -7.72 3.04 18.09
N PRO A 81 -8.05 3.29 19.36
CA PRO A 81 -8.13 4.65 19.90
C PRO A 81 -6.84 5.47 19.70
N THR A 82 -5.70 4.81 19.78
CA THR A 82 -4.36 5.40 19.60
C THR A 82 -3.88 5.44 18.15
N ALA A 83 -4.71 5.06 17.18
CA ALA A 83 -4.34 5.13 15.76
C ALA A 83 -3.98 6.57 15.36
N HIS A 84 -2.85 6.73 14.69
CA HIS A 84 -2.32 8.04 14.29
C HIS A 84 -3.38 8.95 13.65
N ARG A 85 -4.14 8.44 12.68
CA ARG A 85 -5.16 9.23 11.98
C ARG A 85 -6.25 9.79 12.91
N LYS A 86 -6.68 9.05 13.95
CA LYS A 86 -7.66 9.54 14.93
C LYS A 86 -7.12 10.70 15.76
N ILE A 87 -5.87 10.60 16.19
CA ILE A 87 -5.20 11.64 16.96
C ILE A 87 -4.91 12.85 16.08
N ALA A 88 -4.34 12.63 14.90
CA ALA A 88 -3.93 13.68 13.98
C ALA A 88 -5.12 14.54 13.52
N ILE A 89 -6.25 13.92 13.14
CA ILE A 89 -7.45 14.67 12.73
C ILE A 89 -7.91 15.61 13.85
N ARG A 90 -7.99 15.13 15.08
CA ARG A 90 -8.46 15.94 16.21
C ARG A 90 -7.51 17.09 16.48
N VAL A 91 -6.20 16.84 16.51
CA VAL A 91 -5.20 17.90 16.75
C VAL A 91 -5.19 18.92 15.60
N ILE A 92 -5.31 18.47 14.35
CA ILE A 92 -5.39 19.36 13.18
C ILE A 92 -6.63 20.25 13.27
N LEU A 93 -7.79 19.70 13.62
CA LEU A 93 -9.02 20.48 13.79
C LEU A 93 -8.87 21.53 14.89
N ASP A 94 -8.25 21.18 16.04
CA ASP A 94 -7.96 22.15 17.11
C ASP A 94 -7.11 23.32 16.59
N GLU A 95 -6.05 23.06 15.83
CA GLU A 95 -5.17 24.09 15.27
C GLU A 95 -5.88 24.94 14.19
N LEU A 96 -6.73 24.33 13.35
CA LEU A 96 -7.55 25.05 12.35
C LEU A 96 -8.58 25.96 13.00
N TYR A 97 -9.30 25.47 14.02
CA TYR A 97 -10.26 26.29 14.76
C TYR A 97 -9.57 27.44 15.49
N ALA A 98 -8.39 27.21 16.07
CA ALA A 98 -7.59 28.26 16.69
C ALA A 98 -7.09 29.32 15.68
N ALA A 99 -6.90 28.92 14.41
CA ALA A 99 -6.58 29.83 13.31
C ALA A 99 -7.80 30.56 12.72
N GLY A 100 -9.01 30.29 13.23
CA GLY A 100 -10.26 30.94 12.82
C GLY A 100 -10.98 30.26 11.64
N VAL A 101 -10.53 29.10 11.18
CA VAL A 101 -11.25 28.32 10.16
C VAL A 101 -12.55 27.78 10.76
N GLU A 102 -13.66 27.97 10.08
CA GLU A 102 -14.95 27.48 10.55
C GLU A 102 -15.18 26.03 10.10
N LYS A 103 -15.90 25.25 10.91
CA LYS A 103 -16.21 23.85 10.59
C LYS A 103 -16.81 23.68 9.20
N LYS A 104 -17.72 24.59 8.78
CA LYS A 104 -18.39 24.54 7.48
C LYS A 104 -17.43 24.56 6.28
N ASP A 105 -16.22 25.08 6.47
CA ASP A 105 -15.19 25.25 5.46
C ASP A 105 -14.18 24.07 5.44
N ILE A 106 -14.43 23.03 6.25
CA ILE A 106 -13.56 21.85 6.36
C ILE A 106 -14.26 20.62 5.76
N LEU A 107 -13.58 19.92 4.86
CA LEU A 107 -14.00 18.62 4.31
C LEU A 107 -13.06 17.51 4.78
N LEU A 108 -13.63 16.42 5.27
CA LEU A 108 -12.93 15.16 5.55
C LEU A 108 -13.08 14.24 4.35
N LEU A 109 -12.01 14.00 3.58
CA LEU A 109 -12.03 13.22 2.35
C LEU A 109 -11.26 11.90 2.52
N PHE A 110 -11.96 10.77 2.40
CA PHE A 110 -11.30 9.46 2.37
C PHE A 110 -10.64 9.21 1.02
N SER A 111 -9.33 8.90 1.05
CA SER A 111 -8.51 8.60 -0.12
C SER A 111 -8.54 7.10 -0.43
N ASN A 112 -9.37 6.70 -1.36
CA ASN A 112 -9.59 5.30 -1.70
C ASN A 112 -8.76 4.81 -2.89
N GLY A 113 -8.45 5.68 -3.85
CA GLY A 113 -7.82 5.26 -5.10
C GLY A 113 -8.60 4.12 -5.76
N LEU A 114 -7.97 2.97 -5.97
CA LEU A 114 -8.61 1.76 -6.52
C LEU A 114 -9.28 0.86 -5.48
N HIS A 115 -9.23 1.22 -4.19
CA HIS A 115 -9.92 0.49 -3.13
C HIS A 115 -11.42 0.80 -3.12
N PRO A 116 -12.25 -0.05 -2.48
CA PRO A 116 -13.65 0.24 -2.32
C PRO A 116 -13.89 1.60 -1.66
N ARG A 117 -14.92 2.31 -2.08
CA ARG A 117 -15.34 3.54 -1.39
C ARG A 117 -15.60 3.25 0.09
N THR A 118 -15.11 4.12 0.97
CA THR A 118 -15.28 3.97 2.41
C THR A 118 -16.76 4.03 2.77
N SER A 119 -17.29 2.95 3.30
CA SER A 119 -18.69 2.85 3.72
C SER A 119 -18.96 3.62 5.00
N VAL A 120 -20.22 3.97 5.26
CA VAL A 120 -20.62 4.69 6.48
C VAL A 120 -20.18 3.98 7.77
N PRO A 121 -20.31 2.64 7.92
CA PRO A 121 -19.75 1.95 9.07
C PRO A 121 -18.23 2.06 9.21
N GLU A 122 -17.50 2.06 8.09
CA GLU A 122 -16.05 2.23 8.09
C GLU A 122 -15.65 3.65 8.44
N MET A 123 -16.33 4.68 7.90
CA MET A 123 -16.14 6.09 8.28
C MET A 123 -16.29 6.28 9.80
N ARG A 124 -17.36 5.72 10.36
CA ARG A 124 -17.65 5.74 11.81
C ARG A 124 -16.56 5.05 12.62
N LYS A 125 -16.08 3.89 12.16
CA LYS A 125 -15.00 3.15 12.79
C LYS A 125 -13.67 3.91 12.76
N ILE A 126 -13.37 4.58 11.64
CA ILE A 126 -12.12 5.33 11.46
C ILE A 126 -12.14 6.62 12.27
N LEU A 127 -13.19 7.42 12.18
CA LEU A 127 -13.29 8.73 12.82
C LEU A 127 -13.65 8.62 14.31
N GLY A 128 -14.42 7.61 14.70
CA GLY A 128 -15.08 7.53 15.99
C GLY A 128 -16.44 8.25 15.98
N GLU A 129 -17.34 7.89 16.92
CA GLU A 129 -18.72 8.36 16.93
C GLU A 129 -18.85 9.90 17.02
N GLU A 130 -18.06 10.53 17.86
CA GLU A 130 -18.13 11.96 18.09
C GLU A 130 -17.80 12.74 16.82
N LEU A 131 -16.63 12.51 16.23
CA LEU A 131 -16.18 13.22 15.03
C LEU A 131 -17.03 12.87 13.81
N PHE A 132 -17.44 11.59 13.69
CA PHE A 132 -18.36 11.18 12.63
C PHE A 132 -19.67 11.96 12.70
N ASN A 133 -20.32 12.02 13.88
CA ASN A 133 -21.60 12.72 14.03
C ASN A 133 -21.45 14.24 13.84
N GLU A 134 -20.29 14.80 14.21
CA GLU A 134 -20.00 16.23 14.02
C GLU A 134 -20.00 16.65 12.54
N PHE A 135 -19.45 15.82 11.64
CA PHE A 135 -19.23 16.18 10.22
C PHE A 135 -20.18 15.49 9.24
N TYR A 136 -20.77 14.35 9.60
CA TYR A 136 -21.56 13.55 8.66
C TYR A 136 -22.86 14.22 8.24
N HIS A 137 -23.62 14.76 9.19
CA HIS A 137 -24.91 15.37 8.93
C HIS A 137 -24.84 16.72 8.19
N THR A 138 -23.68 17.30 8.10
CA THR A 138 -23.41 18.54 7.36
C THR A 138 -22.83 18.30 5.98
N HIS A 139 -22.76 17.03 5.54
CA HIS A 139 -22.16 16.61 4.25
C HIS A 139 -20.70 16.99 4.08
N GLN A 140 -19.94 17.05 5.18
CA GLN A 140 -18.52 17.40 5.22
C GLN A 140 -17.61 16.16 5.34
N ILE A 141 -18.15 14.97 5.09
CA ILE A 141 -17.39 13.74 4.91
C ILE A 141 -17.71 13.19 3.54
N ASP A 142 -16.68 12.90 2.75
CA ASP A 142 -16.82 12.25 1.46
C ASP A 142 -15.74 11.19 1.25
N SER A 143 -15.91 10.39 0.21
CA SER A 143 -15.01 9.32 -0.19
C SER A 143 -14.65 9.50 -1.66
N HIS A 144 -13.37 9.60 -1.96
CA HIS A 144 -12.88 9.74 -3.32
C HIS A 144 -13.41 8.60 -4.22
N ASP A 145 -13.88 8.97 -5.40
CA ASP A 145 -14.36 8.05 -6.43
C ASP A 145 -13.52 8.29 -7.69
N SER A 146 -12.61 7.36 -8.02
CA SER A 146 -11.69 7.49 -9.14
C SER A 146 -12.37 7.39 -10.52
N GLU A 147 -13.69 7.15 -10.54
CA GLU A 147 -14.51 7.08 -11.75
C GLU A 147 -15.57 8.19 -11.83
N ASN A 148 -15.63 9.07 -10.86
CA ASN A 148 -16.59 10.17 -10.90
C ASN A 148 -16.01 11.40 -11.60
N TYR A 149 -16.09 11.45 -12.91
CA TYR A 149 -15.55 12.54 -13.72
C TYR A 149 -16.15 13.92 -13.37
N ASP A 150 -17.32 13.97 -12.74
CA ASP A 150 -17.89 15.22 -12.22
C ASP A 150 -17.10 15.77 -11.04
N ASP A 151 -16.38 14.92 -10.34
CA ASP A 151 -15.55 15.24 -9.20
C ASP A 151 -14.04 15.16 -9.50
N LEU A 152 -13.63 15.07 -10.78
CA LEU A 152 -12.24 14.98 -11.19
C LEU A 152 -11.78 16.22 -11.96
N VAL A 153 -10.52 16.61 -11.79
CA VAL A 153 -9.81 17.65 -12.56
C VAL A 153 -8.66 17.00 -13.30
N ASP A 154 -8.59 17.28 -14.59
CA ASP A 154 -7.48 16.88 -15.43
C ASP A 154 -6.36 17.90 -15.30
N LEU A 155 -5.23 17.50 -14.76
CA LEU A 155 -4.04 18.35 -14.59
C LEU A 155 -3.05 18.23 -15.77
N GLY A 156 -3.23 17.25 -16.65
CA GLY A 156 -2.32 16.96 -17.74
C GLY A 156 -1.32 15.84 -17.41
N TYR A 157 -0.14 15.89 -17.98
CA TYR A 157 0.86 14.81 -17.92
C TYR A 157 2.10 15.22 -17.15
N THR A 158 2.67 14.29 -16.36
CA THR A 158 3.98 14.47 -15.74
C THR A 158 5.12 14.26 -16.75
N THR A 159 6.35 14.56 -16.35
CA THR A 159 7.54 14.32 -17.20
C THR A 159 7.80 12.84 -17.46
N HIS A 160 7.31 11.93 -16.62
CA HIS A 160 7.37 10.47 -16.85
C HIS A 160 6.16 9.92 -17.61
N GLY A 161 5.26 10.78 -18.09
CA GLY A 161 4.11 10.39 -18.88
C GLY A 161 2.90 9.90 -18.09
N ASP A 162 2.80 10.15 -16.77
CA ASP A 162 1.63 9.75 -15.98
C ASP A 162 0.46 10.72 -16.18
N HIS A 163 -0.69 10.21 -16.66
CA HIS A 163 -1.91 10.98 -16.82
C HIS A 163 -2.63 11.11 -15.47
N VAL A 164 -2.72 12.29 -14.92
CA VAL A 164 -3.33 12.53 -13.60
C VAL A 164 -4.72 13.15 -13.75
N ILE A 165 -5.76 12.35 -13.47
CA ILE A 165 -7.16 12.80 -13.43
C ILE A 165 -7.63 12.91 -11.97
N MET A 166 -8.22 14.03 -11.61
CA MET A 166 -8.58 14.42 -10.25
C MET A 166 -10.06 14.80 -10.09
N ASN A 167 -10.62 14.65 -8.89
CA ASN A 167 -12.01 14.96 -8.55
C ASN A 167 -12.35 16.47 -8.60
N LYS A 168 -13.53 16.81 -9.16
CA LYS A 168 -13.99 18.16 -9.56
C LYS A 168 -14.49 19.09 -8.43
N ARG A 169 -14.76 18.60 -7.22
CA ARG A 169 -15.36 19.44 -6.15
C ARG A 169 -14.39 20.40 -5.47
N VAL A 170 -13.19 20.47 -5.98
CA VAL A 170 -12.10 21.35 -5.52
C VAL A 170 -11.99 22.64 -6.38
N PHE A 171 -12.79 22.80 -7.45
CA PHE A 171 -12.70 23.95 -8.37
C PHE A 171 -13.62 25.15 -8.05
N ALA A 172 -14.21 25.24 -6.87
CA ALA A 172 -15.18 26.31 -6.57
C ALA A 172 -14.79 27.17 -5.36
N CYS A 173 -13.60 27.76 -5.37
CA CYS A 173 -13.21 28.86 -4.47
C CYS A 173 -12.78 30.10 -5.23
N ASP A 174 -12.99 31.27 -4.63
CA ASP A 174 -13.00 32.62 -5.20
C ASP A 174 -11.67 33.18 -5.75
N LEU A 175 -10.81 32.37 -6.36
CA LEU A 175 -9.67 32.88 -7.11
C LEU A 175 -9.70 32.32 -8.55
N PRO A 176 -10.09 33.10 -9.57
CA PRO A 176 -10.08 32.61 -10.94
C PRO A 176 -8.65 32.57 -11.46
N ILE A 177 -8.08 31.38 -11.54
CA ILE A 177 -6.91 31.15 -12.40
C ILE A 177 -7.43 30.73 -13.75
N LEU A 178 -7.23 31.59 -14.75
CA LEU A 178 -7.50 31.30 -16.17
C LEU A 178 -6.62 30.13 -16.61
N ILE A 179 -7.22 28.96 -16.83
CA ILE A 179 -6.57 27.81 -17.45
C ILE A 179 -6.63 28.00 -18.96
N GLY A 180 -5.54 28.53 -19.53
CA GLY A 180 -5.25 28.38 -20.95
C GLY A 180 -4.87 26.94 -21.22
N HIS A 181 -5.49 26.34 -22.24
CA HIS A 181 -5.17 25.01 -22.73
C HIS A 181 -3.75 25.04 -23.33
N THR A 182 -2.75 24.66 -22.55
CA THR A 182 -1.43 24.33 -23.09
C THR A 182 -1.28 22.81 -23.02
N GLN A 183 -1.42 22.16 -24.16
CA GLN A 183 -0.92 20.80 -24.36
C GLN A 183 0.61 20.86 -24.25
N GLY A 184 1.12 20.65 -23.06
CA GLY A 184 2.53 20.35 -22.84
C GLY A 184 2.68 18.84 -22.84
N TYR A 185 3.17 18.27 -23.91
CA TYR A 185 3.72 16.91 -23.89
C TYR A 185 5.08 17.01 -23.22
N THR A 186 5.26 16.31 -22.13
CA THR A 186 6.59 15.99 -21.62
C THR A 186 7.16 14.84 -22.46
N ASP A 187 8.47 14.66 -22.44
CA ASP A 187 9.18 13.66 -23.25
C ASP A 187 8.72 12.21 -23.06
N HIS A 188 7.76 11.94 -22.14
CA HIS A 188 7.23 10.62 -21.83
C HIS A 188 5.70 10.53 -21.74
N GLY A 189 4.95 11.62 -21.83
CA GLY A 189 3.52 11.61 -22.18
C GLY A 189 2.49 11.21 -21.11
N ASP A 190 2.74 11.36 -19.80
CA ASP A 190 1.79 10.95 -18.75
C ASP A 190 0.81 12.06 -18.31
N HIS A 191 -0.48 11.75 -18.21
CA HIS A 191 -1.57 12.68 -17.94
C HIS A 191 -2.00 12.66 -16.45
N VAL A 192 -1.99 13.82 -15.77
CA VAL A 192 -2.28 13.92 -14.34
C VAL A 192 -3.68 14.47 -14.07
N ILE A 193 -4.55 13.66 -13.46
CA ILE A 193 -5.90 14.06 -13.04
C ILE A 193 -6.07 13.77 -11.55
N MET A 194 -6.38 14.78 -10.75
CA MET A 194 -6.46 14.66 -9.29
C MET A 194 -7.84 15.06 -8.72
N ASN A 195 -8.08 14.77 -7.44
CA ASN A 195 -9.31 15.09 -6.75
C ASN A 195 -9.54 16.60 -6.65
N LYS A 196 -10.71 17.05 -7.06
CA LYS A 196 -11.06 18.47 -7.14
C LYS A 196 -11.08 19.16 -5.76
N TYR A 197 -11.63 18.53 -4.73
CA TYR A 197 -11.65 19.13 -3.39
C TYR A 197 -10.25 19.42 -2.86
N VAL A 198 -9.28 18.57 -3.19
CA VAL A 198 -7.89 18.78 -2.81
C VAL A 198 -7.24 19.88 -3.63
N TYR A 199 -7.58 19.97 -4.92
CA TYR A 199 -7.02 20.98 -5.83
C TYR A 199 -7.45 22.42 -5.50
N ASP A 200 -8.72 22.62 -5.11
CA ASP A 200 -9.28 23.96 -4.83
C ASP A 200 -9.18 24.38 -3.34
N ALA A 201 -8.73 23.48 -2.47
CA ALA A 201 -8.55 23.82 -1.08
C ALA A 201 -7.43 24.87 -0.92
N ASP A 202 -7.66 25.89 -0.14
CA ASP A 202 -6.59 26.83 0.26
C ASP A 202 -5.51 26.12 1.06
N VAL A 203 -5.89 25.08 1.81
CA VAL A 203 -4.99 24.21 2.55
C VAL A 203 -5.39 22.74 2.37
N ALA A 204 -4.53 21.96 1.72
CA ALA A 204 -4.70 20.52 1.57
C ALA A 204 -3.81 19.76 2.56
N ILE A 205 -4.41 18.98 3.44
CA ILE A 205 -3.72 18.25 4.52
C ILE A 205 -3.79 16.76 4.25
N LEU A 206 -2.63 16.09 4.18
CA LEU A 206 -2.49 14.65 4.03
C LEU A 206 -2.14 14.01 5.39
N ILE A 207 -3.01 13.16 5.91
CA ILE A 207 -2.72 12.36 7.10
C ILE A 207 -2.33 10.97 6.67
N GLY A 208 -1.10 10.55 6.94
CA GLY A 208 -0.56 9.31 6.48
C GLY A 208 0.27 8.55 7.52
N HIS A 209 1.01 7.57 7.03
CA HIS A 209 2.01 6.86 7.82
C HIS A 209 3.17 6.43 6.92
N THR A 210 4.37 6.43 7.48
CA THR A 210 5.58 5.98 6.81
C THR A 210 5.84 4.52 7.20
N GLN A 211 5.65 3.61 6.26
CA GLN A 211 5.88 2.18 6.40
C GLN A 211 6.45 1.62 5.10
N GLY A 212 7.35 0.65 5.19
CA GLY A 212 8.00 0.03 4.04
C GLY A 212 7.00 -0.56 3.04
N ASN A 213 7.09 -0.12 1.80
CA ASN A 213 6.32 -0.64 0.67
C ASN A 213 7.27 -1.39 -0.28
N PRO A 214 6.98 -2.64 -0.66
CA PRO A 214 7.92 -3.45 -1.42
C PRO A 214 8.20 -2.92 -2.83
N TYR A 215 7.30 -2.17 -3.43
CA TYR A 215 7.43 -1.66 -4.81
C TYR A 215 7.92 -0.21 -4.86
N GLY A 216 7.30 0.68 -4.08
CA GLY A 216 7.51 2.13 -4.14
C GLY A 216 8.23 2.73 -2.93
N GLY A 217 9.07 1.98 -2.22
CA GLY A 217 9.84 2.48 -1.06
C GLY A 217 8.99 2.59 0.20
N TYR A 218 8.47 3.76 0.52
CA TYR A 218 7.67 4.03 1.70
C TYR A 218 6.26 4.53 1.37
N SER A 219 5.30 4.29 2.27
CA SER A 219 3.99 4.93 2.25
C SER A 219 4.05 6.35 2.83
N GLY A 220 2.93 7.06 2.82
CA GLY A 220 2.84 8.47 3.26
C GLY A 220 3.29 9.46 2.19
N GLY A 221 3.27 10.75 2.52
CA GLY A 221 3.70 11.83 1.65
C GLY A 221 3.13 11.76 0.23
N TYR A 222 3.95 11.95 -0.78
CA TYR A 222 3.54 11.94 -2.19
C TYR A 222 2.91 10.61 -2.65
N LYS A 223 3.28 9.47 -2.06
CA LYS A 223 2.56 8.23 -2.36
C LYS A 223 1.09 8.31 -1.99
N HIS A 224 0.76 8.99 -0.90
CA HIS A 224 -0.63 9.11 -0.45
C HIS A 224 -1.49 9.87 -1.48
N CYS A 225 -1.03 11.02 -1.98
CA CYS A 225 -1.77 11.75 -2.99
C CYS A 225 -1.78 11.03 -4.36
N ALA A 226 -0.64 10.54 -4.83
CA ALA A 226 -0.51 9.89 -6.13
C ALA A 226 -1.38 8.62 -6.29
N THR A 227 -1.66 7.90 -5.19
CA THR A 227 -2.45 6.65 -5.26
C THR A 227 -3.84 6.77 -4.64
N GLY A 228 -4.10 7.78 -3.80
CA GLY A 228 -5.32 7.86 -2.98
C GLY A 228 -6.39 8.80 -3.52
N ILE A 229 -6.01 9.83 -4.27
CA ILE A 229 -6.90 10.91 -4.72
C ILE A 229 -6.82 11.19 -6.22
N THR A 230 -6.41 10.19 -7.01
CA THR A 230 -6.27 10.27 -8.47
C THR A 230 -7.23 9.32 -9.16
N HIS A 231 -7.44 9.59 -10.45
CA HIS A 231 -8.13 8.70 -11.37
C HIS A 231 -7.36 7.39 -11.54
N TRP A 232 -8.05 6.29 -11.86
CA TRP A 232 -7.43 4.98 -12.01
C TRP A 232 -6.31 4.93 -13.08
N ARG A 233 -6.39 5.74 -14.13
CA ARG A 233 -5.33 5.79 -15.17
C ARG A 233 -4.01 6.33 -14.63
N CYS A 234 -4.05 7.31 -13.73
CA CYS A 234 -2.86 7.78 -13.05
C CYS A 234 -2.23 6.65 -12.21
N ILE A 235 -3.07 5.87 -11.51
CA ILE A 235 -2.59 4.73 -10.73
C ILE A 235 -2.07 3.63 -11.66
N ALA A 236 -2.73 3.39 -12.79
CA ALA A 236 -2.32 2.43 -13.79
C ALA A 236 -0.90 2.70 -14.31
N ALA A 237 -0.55 3.95 -14.57
CA ALA A 237 0.74 4.34 -15.11
C ALA A 237 1.94 3.91 -14.25
N HIS A 238 1.77 3.72 -12.95
CA HIS A 238 2.82 3.21 -12.07
C HIS A 238 2.54 1.81 -11.48
N HIS A 239 1.44 1.15 -11.87
CA HIS A 239 1.12 -0.22 -11.47
C HIS A 239 1.12 -1.19 -12.68
N VAL A 240 2.14 -1.06 -13.50
CA VAL A 240 2.39 -1.92 -14.68
C VAL A 240 3.66 -2.74 -14.49
N PRO A 241 3.83 -3.86 -15.21
CA PRO A 241 5.01 -4.74 -15.08
C PRO A 241 6.33 -4.01 -15.19
N GLU A 242 6.46 -3.05 -16.10
CA GLU A 242 7.68 -2.29 -16.35
C GLU A 242 8.15 -1.51 -15.12
N VAL A 243 7.21 -1.06 -14.29
CA VAL A 243 7.46 -0.29 -13.06
C VAL A 243 7.58 -1.20 -11.84
N MET A 244 6.77 -2.27 -11.78
CA MET A 244 6.64 -3.11 -10.59
C MET A 244 7.64 -4.27 -10.57
N HIS A 245 8.07 -4.79 -11.71
CA HIS A 245 9.06 -5.87 -11.81
C HIS A 245 10.47 -5.31 -11.59
N ARG A 246 10.76 -5.00 -10.33
CA ARG A 246 12.04 -4.44 -9.93
C ARG A 246 13.21 -5.36 -10.28
N LYS A 247 14.32 -4.75 -10.70
CA LYS A 247 15.59 -5.46 -10.96
C LYS A 247 16.61 -5.24 -9.83
N ASP A 248 16.45 -4.18 -9.05
CA ASP A 248 17.42 -3.76 -8.01
C ASP A 248 17.30 -4.60 -6.72
N PHE A 249 16.12 -5.08 -6.36
CA PHE A 249 15.85 -5.83 -5.12
C PHE A 249 16.49 -5.25 -3.86
N VAL A 250 16.76 -3.95 -3.84
CA VAL A 250 17.12 -3.30 -2.58
C VAL A 250 15.91 -3.36 -1.63
N PRO A 251 16.13 -3.52 -0.32
CA PRO A 251 15.04 -3.76 0.64
C PRO A 251 13.90 -2.76 0.54
N VAL A 252 14.21 -1.45 0.62
CA VAL A 252 13.26 -0.39 0.34
C VAL A 252 13.94 0.60 -0.59
N SER A 253 13.50 0.67 -1.84
CA SER A 253 14.09 1.63 -2.76
C SER A 253 13.36 2.97 -2.67
N THR A 254 14.07 4.00 -2.28
CA THR A 254 13.59 5.38 -2.34
C THR A 254 13.83 6.01 -3.72
N HIS A 255 14.46 5.26 -4.64
CA HIS A 255 14.77 5.67 -6.01
C HIS A 255 14.25 4.69 -7.07
N SER A 256 13.32 3.78 -6.70
CA SER A 256 12.67 2.91 -7.68
C SER A 256 11.88 3.76 -8.69
N MET A 257 11.66 3.23 -9.88
CA MET A 257 10.83 3.92 -10.89
C MET A 257 9.44 4.27 -10.34
N MET A 258 8.83 3.36 -9.55
CA MET A 258 7.54 3.63 -8.90
C MET A 258 7.64 4.78 -7.89
N ARG A 259 8.71 4.86 -7.10
CA ARG A 259 8.91 5.98 -6.15
C ARG A 259 9.08 7.31 -6.89
N ASN A 260 9.90 7.32 -7.92
CA ASN A 260 10.11 8.54 -8.73
C ASN A 260 8.80 9.04 -9.33
N LYS A 261 7.94 8.14 -9.83
CA LYS A 261 6.61 8.50 -10.34
C LYS A 261 5.70 9.08 -9.25
N PHE A 262 5.67 8.51 -8.05
CA PHE A 262 4.90 9.09 -6.93
C PHE A 262 5.36 10.50 -6.58
N ASP A 263 6.67 10.70 -6.49
CA ASP A 263 7.25 11.99 -6.10
C ASP A 263 7.01 13.05 -7.19
N GLU A 264 7.06 12.66 -8.45
CA GLU A 264 6.77 13.56 -9.57
C GLU A 264 5.30 13.93 -9.65
N ILE A 265 4.40 12.94 -9.54
CA ILE A 265 2.95 13.19 -9.51
C ILE A 265 2.60 14.15 -8.36
N GLY A 266 3.15 13.93 -7.18
CA GLY A 266 2.92 14.79 -6.02
C GLY A 266 3.42 16.23 -6.23
N ARG A 267 4.65 16.41 -6.72
CA ARG A 267 5.19 17.75 -7.05
C ARG A 267 4.37 18.44 -8.13
N TYR A 268 3.95 17.70 -9.15
CA TYR A 268 3.12 18.24 -10.22
C TYR A 268 1.75 18.70 -9.70
N MET A 269 1.14 17.95 -8.77
CA MET A 269 -0.09 18.39 -8.10
C MET A 269 0.13 19.70 -7.35
N GLU A 270 1.20 19.81 -6.55
CA GLU A 270 1.53 21.01 -5.79
C GLU A 270 1.79 22.21 -6.70
N GLU A 271 2.48 22.01 -7.84
CA GLU A 271 2.69 23.05 -8.85
C GLU A 271 1.35 23.56 -9.40
N LYS A 272 0.42 22.65 -9.73
CA LYS A 272 -0.89 23.02 -10.29
C LYS A 272 -1.85 23.62 -9.27
N MET A 273 -1.78 23.21 -8.01
CA MET A 273 -2.53 23.82 -6.90
C MET A 273 -1.97 25.20 -6.51
N GLY A 274 -0.68 25.45 -6.79
CA GLY A 274 0.01 26.68 -6.39
C GLY A 274 0.47 26.72 -4.93
N HIS A 275 0.31 25.62 -4.18
CA HIS A 275 0.76 25.47 -2.80
C HIS A 275 1.11 24.02 -2.47
N PRO A 276 2.00 23.76 -1.49
CA PRO A 276 2.36 22.42 -1.08
C PRO A 276 1.26 21.76 -0.24
N PHE A 277 1.28 20.41 -0.21
CA PHE A 277 0.53 19.64 0.78
C PHE A 277 1.11 19.83 2.18
N PHE A 278 0.26 20.00 3.17
CA PHE A 278 0.64 19.84 4.58
C PHE A 278 0.50 18.39 4.97
N CYS A 279 1.61 17.67 5.10
CA CYS A 279 1.61 16.28 5.50
C CYS A 279 1.70 16.14 7.03
N CYS A 280 1.05 15.10 7.58
CA CYS A 280 1.18 14.67 8.97
C CYS A 280 1.26 13.15 9.00
N ASP A 281 2.47 12.62 9.02
CA ASP A 281 2.76 11.19 8.91
C ASP A 281 3.37 10.63 10.18
N ALA A 282 2.93 9.43 10.59
CA ALA A 282 3.57 8.66 11.65
C ALA A 282 4.45 7.54 11.09
N VAL A 283 5.63 7.35 11.64
CA VAL A 283 6.41 6.13 11.45
C VAL A 283 5.86 5.07 12.39
N LEU A 284 5.49 3.90 11.85
CA LEU A 284 4.83 2.84 12.61
C LEU A 284 5.76 1.65 12.89
N ASP A 285 5.65 1.08 14.08
CA ASP A 285 6.27 -0.19 14.45
C ASP A 285 5.51 -1.40 13.85
N THR A 286 5.97 -2.61 14.18
CA THR A 286 5.34 -3.88 13.75
C THR A 286 3.88 -4.02 14.19
N TYR A 287 3.51 -3.39 15.31
CA TYR A 287 2.18 -3.45 15.90
C TYR A 287 1.33 -2.21 15.63
N SER A 288 1.74 -1.37 14.67
CA SER A 288 1.07 -0.13 14.27
C SER A 288 1.05 0.95 15.36
N ARG A 289 2.02 0.94 16.29
CA ARG A 289 2.25 2.01 17.26
C ARG A 289 3.21 3.04 16.66
N GLN A 290 3.06 4.30 17.04
CA GLN A 290 3.87 5.40 16.51
C GLN A 290 5.27 5.42 17.14
N ILE A 291 6.31 5.28 16.31
CA ILE A 291 7.72 5.47 16.70
C ILE A 291 8.07 6.96 16.67
N ALA A 292 7.60 7.67 15.64
CA ALA A 292 7.80 9.09 15.44
C ALA A 292 6.63 9.69 14.66
N ILE A 293 6.45 11.01 14.76
CA ILE A 293 5.43 11.77 14.02
C ILE A 293 6.10 12.99 13.41
N TYR A 294 5.92 13.15 12.10
CA TYR A 294 6.46 14.27 11.35
C TYR A 294 5.36 14.99 10.58
N SER A 295 5.41 16.31 10.59
CA SER A 295 4.55 17.16 9.77
C SER A 295 5.40 18.10 8.90
N GLY A 296 4.85 18.53 7.76
CA GLY A 296 5.51 19.47 6.88
C GLY A 296 5.28 19.17 5.40
N CYS A 297 6.06 19.82 4.52
CA CYS A 297 6.00 19.54 3.10
C CYS A 297 6.62 18.16 2.78
N ALA A 298 5.96 17.41 1.90
CA ALA A 298 6.36 16.03 1.59
C ALA A 298 7.83 15.91 1.17
N GLU A 299 8.30 16.80 0.31
CA GLU A 299 9.65 16.73 -0.25
C GLU A 299 10.76 16.75 0.81
N LYS A 300 10.60 17.57 1.87
CA LYS A 300 11.60 17.71 2.93
C LYS A 300 11.36 16.76 4.11
N MET A 301 10.09 16.44 4.38
CA MET A 301 9.70 15.59 5.50
C MET A 301 9.97 14.10 5.21
N GLN A 302 9.65 13.64 4.01
CA GLN A 302 9.79 12.21 3.63
C GLN A 302 11.17 11.64 3.93
N PRO A 303 12.31 12.23 3.50
CA PRO A 303 13.62 11.68 3.77
C PRO A 303 13.91 11.50 5.26
N ILE A 304 13.49 12.46 6.10
CA ILE A 304 13.67 12.39 7.55
C ILE A 304 12.83 11.26 8.17
N ALA A 305 11.58 11.12 7.73
CA ALA A 305 10.72 10.04 8.18
C ALA A 305 11.25 8.66 7.74
N TRP A 306 11.85 8.57 6.55
CA TRP A 306 12.45 7.34 6.03
C TRP A 306 13.66 6.89 6.83
N GLU A 307 14.54 7.81 7.27
CA GLU A 307 15.67 7.46 8.13
C GLU A 307 15.24 6.78 9.44
N VAL A 308 14.12 7.21 10.00
CA VAL A 308 13.56 6.56 11.20
C VAL A 308 12.89 5.24 10.85
N ALA A 309 12.16 5.20 9.73
CA ALA A 309 11.51 3.99 9.25
C ALA A 309 12.50 2.88 8.86
N ASP A 310 13.68 3.24 8.36
CA ASP A 310 14.75 2.30 8.01
C ASP A 310 15.17 1.45 9.20
N LYS A 311 15.30 2.04 10.38
CA LYS A 311 15.71 1.35 11.61
C LYS A 311 14.77 0.21 12.02
N ARG A 312 13.52 0.30 11.58
CA ARG A 312 12.50 -0.72 11.84
C ARG A 312 12.32 -1.65 10.63
N THR A 313 12.49 -1.12 9.42
CA THR A 313 12.19 -1.81 8.17
C THR A 313 13.31 -2.77 7.75
N TYR A 314 14.56 -2.34 7.88
CA TYR A 314 15.73 -3.15 7.57
C TYR A 314 16.20 -3.92 8.78
N VAL A 315 16.16 -5.25 8.70
CA VAL A 315 16.53 -6.12 9.83
C VAL A 315 17.74 -6.98 9.42
N PRO A 316 18.96 -6.66 9.88
CA PRO A 316 20.12 -7.53 9.73
C PRO A 316 19.88 -8.83 10.52
N PHE A 317 19.70 -9.94 9.81
CA PHE A 317 19.31 -11.23 10.42
C PHE A 317 20.15 -12.41 9.92
N ALA A 318 20.35 -12.50 8.61
CA ALA A 318 20.94 -13.68 7.97
C ALA A 318 22.47 -13.63 7.97
N GLU A 319 23.13 -14.72 8.35
CA GLU A 319 24.56 -14.95 8.18
C GLU A 319 24.86 -15.61 6.83
N GLU A 320 23.92 -16.45 6.37
CA GLU A 320 23.95 -17.12 5.08
C GLU A 320 22.61 -17.00 4.39
N LYS A 321 22.60 -17.08 3.05
CA LYS A 321 21.38 -17.08 2.27
C LYS A 321 20.62 -18.41 2.40
N PHE A 322 19.31 -18.33 2.26
CA PHE A 322 18.38 -19.45 2.43
C PHE A 322 18.04 -20.12 1.10
N ASP A 323 17.97 -21.45 1.13
CA ASP A 323 17.53 -22.31 0.03
C ASP A 323 16.00 -22.44 0.01
N VAL A 324 15.36 -22.40 1.19
CA VAL A 324 13.92 -22.56 1.34
C VAL A 324 13.37 -21.49 2.28
N MET A 325 12.26 -20.86 1.87
CA MET A 325 11.47 -19.99 2.74
C MET A 325 10.09 -20.59 2.98
N VAL A 326 9.68 -20.64 4.25
CA VAL A 326 8.42 -21.25 4.68
C VAL A 326 7.51 -20.19 5.27
N PHE A 327 6.29 -20.07 4.73
CA PHE A 327 5.29 -19.09 5.15
C PHE A 327 3.99 -19.75 5.61
N GLY A 328 3.24 -19.04 6.47
CA GLY A 328 1.84 -19.36 6.79
C GLY A 328 0.91 -18.26 6.31
N MET A 329 -0.15 -18.61 5.56
CA MET A 329 -1.07 -17.64 5.00
C MET A 329 -2.44 -17.69 5.67
N PRO A 330 -2.86 -16.62 6.37
CA PRO A 330 -4.23 -16.50 6.91
C PRO A 330 -5.23 -16.25 5.76
N ILE A 331 -6.53 -16.40 6.06
CA ILE A 331 -7.58 -16.15 5.07
C ILE A 331 -7.68 -14.67 4.72
N ASP A 332 -7.57 -13.81 5.73
CA ASP A 332 -7.71 -12.36 5.59
C ASP A 332 -6.47 -11.64 6.13
N PHE A 333 -5.94 -10.75 5.34
CA PHE A 333 -4.87 -9.82 5.72
C PHE A 333 -4.81 -8.67 4.71
N HIS A 334 -3.99 -7.68 4.90
CA HIS A 334 -3.73 -6.52 4.05
C HIS A 334 -4.98 -5.91 3.36
N TYR A 335 -5.42 -6.44 2.22
CA TYR A 335 -6.64 -6.01 1.50
C TYR A 335 -7.93 -6.63 2.07
N GLY A 336 -7.84 -7.36 3.16
CA GLY A 336 -8.97 -7.98 3.84
C GLY A 336 -9.34 -9.34 3.28
N ASN A 337 -10.63 -9.55 3.11
CA ASN A 337 -11.17 -10.85 2.77
C ASN A 337 -10.63 -11.41 1.45
N GLY A 338 -10.29 -12.68 1.46
CA GLY A 338 -9.94 -13.43 0.26
C GLY A 338 -8.47 -13.37 -0.14
N MET A 339 -7.62 -12.63 0.57
CA MET A 339 -6.18 -12.62 0.27
C MET A 339 -5.54 -14.00 0.32
N GLY A 340 -5.99 -14.87 1.24
CA GLY A 340 -5.46 -16.23 1.42
C GLY A 340 -6.22 -17.32 0.66
N THR A 341 -7.27 -17.01 -0.07
CA THR A 341 -8.08 -17.95 -0.85
C THR A 341 -8.06 -17.68 -2.35
N ASN A 342 -8.09 -16.41 -2.72
CA ASN A 342 -8.01 -15.97 -4.11
C ASN A 342 -6.57 -16.15 -4.63
N PRO A 343 -6.33 -16.98 -5.65
CA PRO A 343 -4.98 -17.32 -6.11
C PRO A 343 -4.20 -16.11 -6.65
N ILE A 344 -4.87 -15.13 -7.24
CA ILE A 344 -4.24 -13.89 -7.72
C ILE A 344 -3.67 -13.09 -6.54
N GLN A 345 -4.49 -12.89 -5.50
CA GLN A 345 -4.09 -12.13 -4.31
C GLN A 345 -3.04 -12.88 -3.48
N MET A 346 -3.17 -14.19 -3.37
CA MET A 346 -2.19 -15.07 -2.73
C MET A 346 -0.80 -14.92 -3.38
N MET A 347 -0.74 -14.97 -4.69
CA MET A 347 0.52 -14.83 -5.44
C MET A 347 1.10 -13.41 -5.34
N GLN A 348 0.25 -12.39 -5.36
CA GLN A 348 0.69 -11.02 -5.10
C GLN A 348 1.34 -10.87 -3.72
N ALA A 349 0.74 -11.49 -2.70
CA ALA A 349 1.28 -11.48 -1.35
C ALA A 349 2.64 -12.19 -1.26
N LEU A 350 2.80 -13.34 -1.91
CA LEU A 350 4.09 -14.04 -1.99
C LEU A 350 5.14 -13.21 -2.73
N SER A 351 4.76 -12.53 -3.80
CA SER A 351 5.65 -11.64 -4.54
C SER A 351 6.17 -10.48 -3.67
N ALA A 352 5.31 -9.91 -2.84
CA ALA A 352 5.73 -8.90 -1.87
C ALA A 352 6.76 -9.44 -0.86
N GLN A 353 6.62 -10.71 -0.44
CA GLN A 353 7.63 -11.34 0.44
C GLN A 353 8.95 -11.60 -0.31
N VAL A 354 8.90 -12.00 -1.57
CA VAL A 354 10.11 -12.19 -2.39
C VAL A 354 10.89 -10.88 -2.48
N ILE A 355 10.24 -9.75 -2.82
CA ILE A 355 10.91 -8.45 -2.88
C ILE A 355 11.54 -8.09 -1.53
N ARG A 356 10.81 -8.29 -0.42
CA ARG A 356 11.30 -7.97 0.92
C ARG A 356 12.50 -8.79 1.35
N HIS A 357 12.59 -10.03 0.89
CA HIS A 357 13.58 -11.00 1.38
C HIS A 357 14.60 -11.43 0.32
N LYS A 358 14.55 -10.91 -0.90
CA LYS A 358 15.43 -11.34 -2.01
C LYS A 358 16.91 -11.29 -1.66
N ARG A 359 17.34 -10.37 -0.83
CA ARG A 359 18.74 -10.27 -0.39
C ARG A 359 19.23 -11.48 0.42
N VAL A 360 18.32 -12.12 1.16
CA VAL A 360 18.64 -13.31 1.97
C VAL A 360 18.25 -14.62 1.28
N MET A 361 17.74 -14.57 0.04
CA MET A 361 17.38 -15.73 -0.77
C MET A 361 18.54 -16.12 -1.69
N LYS A 362 18.77 -17.42 -1.88
CA LYS A 362 19.60 -17.94 -2.97
C LYS A 362 18.84 -17.83 -4.30
N GLU A 363 19.55 -17.90 -5.42
CA GLU A 363 18.92 -17.83 -6.76
C GLU A 363 17.95 -18.97 -7.01
N ASN A 364 18.26 -20.17 -6.52
CA ASN A 364 17.41 -21.37 -6.63
C ASN A 364 16.43 -21.54 -5.46
N CYS A 365 16.15 -20.51 -4.70
CA CYS A 365 15.28 -20.57 -3.52
C CYS A 365 13.90 -21.11 -3.87
N VAL A 366 13.37 -21.95 -2.97
CA VAL A 366 12.01 -22.51 -3.05
C VAL A 366 11.14 -21.88 -1.97
N ILE A 367 9.90 -21.54 -2.34
CA ILE A 367 8.88 -21.10 -1.39
C ILE A 367 7.96 -22.26 -1.05
N ILE A 368 7.67 -22.45 0.24
CA ILE A 368 6.64 -23.34 0.75
C ILE A 368 5.68 -22.51 1.59
N CYS A 369 4.40 -22.46 1.21
CA CYS A 369 3.40 -21.65 1.88
C CYS A 369 2.13 -22.44 2.15
N SER A 370 1.65 -22.44 3.41
CA SER A 370 0.31 -22.96 3.71
C SER A 370 -0.75 -21.98 3.23
N SER A 371 -1.77 -22.46 2.55
CA SER A 371 -2.94 -21.67 2.16
C SER A 371 -4.14 -22.56 1.93
N ILE A 372 -5.32 -22.08 2.30
CA ILE A 372 -6.58 -22.75 2.02
C ILE A 372 -6.77 -22.92 0.51
N CYS A 373 -6.48 -21.90 -0.29
CA CYS A 373 -6.59 -21.90 -1.76
C CYS A 373 -7.75 -22.78 -2.25
N ASP A 374 -8.99 -22.40 -1.90
CA ASP A 374 -10.21 -23.18 -2.18
C ASP A 374 -10.97 -22.69 -3.41
N GLY A 375 -10.39 -21.78 -4.18
CA GLY A 375 -11.01 -21.21 -5.37
C GLY A 375 -12.11 -20.19 -5.09
N TYR A 376 -12.25 -19.76 -3.86
CA TYR A 376 -13.16 -18.67 -3.51
C TYR A 376 -12.52 -17.33 -3.85
N PHE A 377 -13.02 -16.67 -4.89
CA PHE A 377 -12.47 -15.42 -5.41
C PHE A 377 -12.98 -14.18 -4.69
N HIS A 378 -13.94 -14.31 -3.77
CA HIS A 378 -14.57 -13.21 -3.06
C HIS A 378 -15.30 -12.24 -4.00
N ASP A 379 -16.33 -12.74 -4.69
CA ASP A 379 -17.02 -12.05 -5.80
C ASP A 379 -17.63 -10.68 -5.42
N GLU A 380 -17.91 -10.43 -4.13
CA GLU A 380 -18.37 -9.13 -3.66
C GLU A 380 -17.27 -8.05 -3.74
N ARG A 381 -16.03 -8.40 -3.36
CA ARG A 381 -14.89 -7.48 -3.36
C ARG A 381 -14.10 -7.51 -4.67
N TRP A 382 -14.06 -8.67 -5.34
CA TRP A 382 -13.27 -8.93 -6.54
C TRP A 382 -14.12 -9.58 -7.65
N PRO A 383 -15.18 -8.91 -8.12
CA PRO A 383 -16.19 -9.52 -9.01
C PRO A 383 -15.64 -9.94 -10.38
N TYR A 384 -14.49 -9.42 -10.76
CA TYR A 384 -13.77 -9.71 -11.99
C TYR A 384 -12.66 -10.78 -11.82
N ALA A 385 -12.34 -11.18 -10.60
CA ALA A 385 -11.17 -12.02 -10.33
C ALA A 385 -11.28 -13.41 -10.98
N ARG A 386 -12.49 -13.98 -11.04
CA ARG A 386 -12.73 -15.26 -11.73
C ARG A 386 -12.50 -15.13 -13.23
N GLU A 387 -13.02 -14.08 -13.85
CA GLU A 387 -12.81 -13.85 -15.29
C GLU A 387 -11.31 -13.63 -15.60
N LEU A 388 -10.59 -12.87 -14.77
CA LEU A 388 -9.14 -12.72 -14.88
C LEU A 388 -8.42 -14.08 -14.77
N PHE A 389 -8.81 -14.89 -13.80
CA PHE A 389 -8.23 -16.21 -13.62
C PHE A 389 -8.51 -17.13 -14.81
N ASP A 390 -9.74 -17.16 -15.31
CA ASP A 390 -10.13 -18.00 -16.44
C ASP A 390 -9.42 -17.60 -17.75
N LEU A 391 -9.17 -16.31 -17.93
CA LEU A 391 -8.45 -15.80 -19.11
C LEU A 391 -6.94 -16.00 -19.01
N PHE A 392 -6.34 -15.81 -17.85
CA PHE A 392 -4.89 -15.72 -17.69
C PHE A 392 -4.27 -16.79 -16.80
N GLY A 393 -5.05 -17.42 -15.91
CA GLY A 393 -4.53 -18.35 -14.92
C GLY A 393 -3.82 -19.56 -15.50
N HIS A 394 -4.24 -20.04 -16.66
CA HIS A 394 -3.67 -21.22 -17.33
C HIS A 394 -2.48 -20.92 -18.25
N ASP A 395 -2.27 -19.64 -18.61
CA ASP A 395 -1.16 -19.19 -19.45
C ASP A 395 -0.52 -17.92 -18.88
N TYR A 396 -0.31 -17.95 -17.59
CA TYR A 396 0.07 -16.80 -16.78
C TYR A 396 1.38 -16.14 -17.23
N HIS A 397 2.34 -16.92 -17.72
CA HIS A 397 3.63 -16.39 -18.17
C HIS A 397 3.56 -15.62 -19.48
N GLN A 398 2.64 -16.00 -20.37
CA GLN A 398 2.55 -15.43 -21.71
C GLN A 398 1.64 -14.19 -21.76
N THR A 399 0.78 -14.05 -20.76
CA THR A 399 -0.21 -12.96 -20.72
C THR A 399 0.33 -11.61 -20.26
N LEU A 400 1.50 -11.56 -19.61
CA LEU A 400 2.08 -10.31 -19.15
C LEU A 400 2.31 -9.25 -20.26
N PRO A 401 2.79 -9.61 -21.46
CA PRO A 401 2.92 -8.66 -22.55
C PRO A 401 1.58 -8.05 -22.99
N ASP A 402 0.49 -8.82 -22.86
CA ASP A 402 -0.85 -8.39 -23.25
C ASP A 402 -1.60 -7.64 -22.15
N MET A 403 -1.08 -7.68 -20.93
CA MET A 403 -1.76 -7.07 -19.77
C MET A 403 -1.96 -5.57 -19.93
N ALA A 404 -1.08 -4.85 -20.59
CA ALA A 404 -1.23 -3.41 -20.81
C ALA A 404 -2.47 -3.11 -21.65
N SER A 405 -2.68 -3.86 -22.75
CA SER A 405 -3.85 -3.68 -23.64
C SER A 405 -5.15 -4.17 -23.01
N LEU A 406 -5.10 -5.27 -22.27
CA LEU A 406 -6.26 -5.87 -21.63
C LEU A 406 -6.63 -5.16 -20.31
N GLY A 407 -5.68 -4.45 -19.69
CA GLY A 407 -5.94 -3.62 -18.52
C GLY A 407 -6.98 -2.55 -18.77
N GLU A 408 -6.91 -1.87 -19.90
CA GLU A 408 -7.92 -0.88 -20.32
C GLU A 408 -9.29 -1.55 -20.53
N TYR A 409 -9.34 -2.70 -21.19
CA TYR A 409 -10.58 -3.44 -21.42
C TYR A 409 -11.29 -3.81 -20.11
N PHE A 410 -10.58 -4.33 -19.12
CA PHE A 410 -11.17 -4.64 -17.81
C PHE A 410 -11.54 -3.38 -17.03
N ALA A 411 -10.65 -2.40 -17.01
CA ALA A 411 -10.84 -1.16 -16.25
C ALA A 411 -12.04 -0.35 -16.74
N THR A 412 -12.44 -0.50 -18.01
CA THR A 412 -13.56 0.23 -18.60
C THR A 412 -14.87 -0.56 -18.67
N LYS A 413 -14.91 -1.81 -18.16
CA LYS A 413 -16.16 -2.58 -18.10
C LYS A 413 -17.16 -1.94 -17.14
N GLU A 414 -18.26 -1.42 -17.68
CA GLU A 414 -19.28 -0.70 -16.92
C GLU A 414 -19.82 -1.52 -15.73
N GLU A 415 -20.03 -2.82 -15.89
CA GLU A 415 -20.49 -3.70 -14.82
C GLU A 415 -19.55 -3.65 -13.60
N TYR A 416 -18.24 -3.73 -13.81
CA TYR A 416 -17.26 -3.73 -12.74
C TYR A 416 -17.04 -2.35 -12.15
N ILE A 417 -17.09 -1.30 -12.98
CA ILE A 417 -17.08 0.10 -12.52
C ILE A 417 -18.28 0.37 -11.61
N ARG A 418 -19.48 -0.08 -11.98
CA ARG A 418 -20.68 0.08 -11.13
C ARG A 418 -20.54 -0.64 -9.80
N LYS A 419 -19.96 -1.84 -9.77
CA LYS A 419 -19.68 -2.56 -8.52
C LYS A 419 -18.65 -1.84 -7.65
N TYR A 420 -17.61 -1.27 -8.24
CA TYR A 420 -16.65 -0.43 -7.54
C TYR A 420 -17.32 0.81 -6.94
N ARG A 421 -18.05 1.56 -7.74
CA ARG A 421 -18.67 2.82 -7.31
C ARG A 421 -19.77 2.64 -6.26
N PHE A 422 -20.57 1.57 -6.36
CA PHE A 422 -21.85 1.47 -5.63
C PHE A 422 -22.02 0.20 -4.78
N ALA A 423 -21.18 -0.82 -4.96
CA ALA A 423 -21.32 -2.10 -4.27
C ALA A 423 -20.11 -2.51 -3.41
N GLY A 424 -19.14 -1.63 -3.20
CA GLY A 424 -18.00 -1.87 -2.31
C GLY A 424 -16.96 -2.83 -2.86
N ALA A 425 -16.89 -3.01 -4.19
CA ALA A 425 -15.82 -3.76 -4.84
C ALA A 425 -14.54 -2.92 -5.01
N PHE A 426 -13.40 -3.58 -5.14
CA PHE A 426 -12.18 -2.94 -5.64
C PHE A 426 -12.37 -2.56 -7.12
N HIS A 427 -11.67 -1.53 -7.58
CA HIS A 427 -11.66 -1.15 -8.99
C HIS A 427 -11.11 -2.31 -9.85
N PRO A 428 -11.66 -2.58 -11.06
CA PRO A 428 -11.22 -3.73 -11.88
C PRO A 428 -9.74 -3.66 -12.26
N TYR A 429 -9.18 -2.48 -12.46
CA TYR A 429 -7.75 -2.33 -12.69
C TYR A 429 -6.90 -2.82 -11.50
N HIS A 430 -7.41 -2.78 -10.27
CA HIS A 430 -6.68 -3.30 -9.11
C HIS A 430 -6.40 -4.79 -9.25
N GLY A 431 -7.37 -5.60 -9.69
CA GLY A 431 -7.15 -7.03 -9.94
C GLY A 431 -6.09 -7.29 -11.01
N PHE A 432 -6.10 -6.47 -12.04
CA PHE A 432 -5.11 -6.50 -13.11
C PHE A 432 -3.69 -6.23 -12.59
N SER A 433 -3.51 -5.18 -11.81
CA SER A 433 -2.22 -4.87 -11.21
C SER A 433 -1.76 -5.97 -10.25
N MET A 434 -2.67 -6.62 -9.52
CA MET A 434 -2.33 -7.74 -8.65
C MET A 434 -1.88 -8.97 -9.43
N MET A 435 -2.48 -9.26 -10.58
CA MET A 435 -2.02 -10.32 -11.49
C MET A 435 -0.59 -10.03 -11.98
N SER A 436 -0.31 -8.80 -12.37
CA SER A 436 1.04 -8.35 -12.75
C SER A 436 2.05 -8.53 -11.62
N CYS A 437 1.72 -8.11 -10.40
CA CYS A 437 2.60 -8.30 -9.24
C CYS A 437 2.89 -9.76 -8.95
N ALA A 438 1.91 -10.64 -9.14
CA ALA A 438 1.99 -12.05 -8.78
C ALA A 438 3.13 -12.79 -9.48
N HIS A 439 3.48 -12.37 -10.69
CA HIS A 439 4.57 -12.96 -11.48
C HIS A 439 5.97 -12.79 -10.88
N ILE A 440 6.19 -11.78 -10.04
CA ILE A 440 7.51 -11.50 -9.45
C ILE A 440 8.01 -12.69 -8.60
N ALA A 441 7.14 -13.34 -7.83
CA ALA A 441 7.55 -14.49 -7.01
C ALA A 441 8.09 -15.61 -7.89
N GLU A 442 7.41 -15.87 -8.99
CA GLU A 442 7.75 -16.92 -9.93
C GLU A 442 9.07 -16.65 -10.66
N MET A 443 9.28 -15.43 -11.15
CA MET A 443 10.54 -15.03 -11.81
C MET A 443 11.78 -15.14 -10.92
N ASN A 444 11.60 -15.20 -9.60
CA ASN A 444 12.68 -15.11 -8.62
C ASN A 444 12.85 -16.34 -7.74
N THR A 445 12.14 -17.44 -8.05
CA THR A 445 12.18 -18.70 -7.31
C THR A 445 12.20 -19.88 -8.25
N SER A 446 12.77 -21.02 -7.82
CA SER A 446 12.77 -22.25 -8.62
C SER A 446 11.46 -23.02 -8.54
N ALA A 447 10.72 -22.87 -7.46
CA ALA A 447 9.40 -23.44 -7.27
C ALA A 447 8.66 -22.76 -6.12
N ILE A 448 7.33 -22.78 -6.22
CA ILE A 448 6.42 -22.34 -5.15
C ILE A 448 5.48 -23.51 -4.85
N TYR A 449 5.46 -23.96 -3.60
CA TYR A 449 4.56 -25.01 -3.11
C TYR A 449 3.46 -24.37 -2.27
N ILE A 450 2.21 -24.68 -2.60
CA ILE A 450 1.06 -24.41 -1.75
C ILE A 450 0.70 -25.66 -1.00
N VAL A 451 0.73 -25.57 0.33
CA VAL A 451 0.47 -26.69 1.24
C VAL A 451 -0.95 -26.59 1.79
N GLY A 452 -1.68 -27.69 1.75
CA GLY A 452 -3.04 -27.79 2.27
C GLY A 452 -4.10 -27.11 1.40
N ALA A 453 -3.83 -26.82 0.13
CA ALA A 453 -4.82 -26.28 -0.79
C ALA A 453 -6.05 -27.20 -0.86
N ARG A 454 -7.24 -26.65 -0.60
CA ARG A 454 -8.50 -27.41 -0.68
C ARG A 454 -8.90 -27.72 -2.12
N GLU A 455 -8.59 -26.79 -3.04
CA GLU A 455 -8.77 -26.96 -4.48
C GLU A 455 -7.39 -26.88 -5.19
N PRO A 456 -6.58 -27.96 -5.13
CA PRO A 456 -5.22 -27.95 -5.66
C PRO A 456 -5.12 -27.60 -7.14
N GLY A 457 -6.19 -27.84 -7.91
CA GLY A 457 -6.28 -27.49 -9.33
C GLY A 457 -6.15 -26.00 -9.58
N ILE A 458 -6.71 -25.18 -8.71
CA ILE A 458 -6.66 -23.70 -8.78
C ILE A 458 -5.22 -23.22 -8.67
N ALA A 459 -4.48 -23.71 -7.66
CA ALA A 459 -3.07 -23.34 -7.50
C ALA A 459 -2.21 -23.83 -8.69
N ARG A 460 -2.44 -25.08 -9.15
CA ARG A 460 -1.69 -25.65 -10.28
C ARG A 460 -1.96 -24.94 -11.60
N ALA A 461 -3.16 -24.41 -11.81
CA ALA A 461 -3.46 -23.60 -12.99
C ALA A 461 -2.56 -22.36 -13.10
N MET A 462 -2.11 -21.82 -11.98
CA MET A 462 -1.14 -20.70 -11.94
C MET A 462 0.33 -21.19 -11.89
N GLY A 463 0.65 -22.41 -12.31
CA GLY A 463 2.02 -22.92 -12.33
C GLY A 463 2.57 -23.36 -10.96
N LEU A 464 1.78 -23.31 -9.89
CA LEU A 464 2.22 -23.64 -8.54
C LEU A 464 2.21 -25.16 -8.31
N LYS A 465 3.02 -25.62 -7.37
CA LYS A 465 3.03 -27.01 -6.92
C LYS A 465 2.17 -27.15 -5.68
N THR A 466 1.54 -28.30 -5.48
CA THR A 466 0.68 -28.53 -4.33
C THR A 466 1.10 -29.80 -3.59
N ARG A 467 1.06 -29.77 -2.26
CA ARG A 467 1.27 -30.92 -1.37
C ARG A 467 0.30 -30.84 -0.20
N ALA A 468 0.03 -31.98 0.44
CA ALA A 468 -0.86 -32.00 1.60
C ALA A 468 -0.18 -31.42 2.85
N THR A 469 1.11 -31.69 3.04
CA THR A 469 1.86 -31.28 4.21
C THR A 469 3.15 -30.52 3.87
N PHE A 470 3.70 -29.81 4.84
CA PHE A 470 4.98 -29.11 4.73
C PHE A 470 6.14 -30.10 4.51
N GLU A 471 6.09 -31.27 5.17
CA GLU A 471 7.10 -32.32 5.07
C GLU A 471 7.17 -32.88 3.65
N GLU A 472 6.02 -33.15 3.01
CA GLU A 472 5.96 -33.58 1.62
C GLU A 472 6.51 -32.53 0.66
N ALA A 473 6.16 -31.26 0.88
CA ALA A 473 6.65 -30.16 0.07
C ALA A 473 8.17 -29.97 0.22
N LEU A 474 8.68 -30.04 1.45
CA LEU A 474 10.11 -29.93 1.72
C LEU A 474 10.88 -31.12 1.13
N ALA A 475 10.40 -32.34 1.30
CA ALA A 475 11.04 -33.52 0.72
C ALA A 475 11.12 -33.46 -0.81
N ASP A 476 10.05 -32.96 -1.45
CA ASP A 476 10.03 -32.77 -2.91
C ASP A 476 10.99 -31.64 -3.34
N ALA A 477 11.04 -30.54 -2.60
CA ALA A 477 11.97 -29.43 -2.82
C ALA A 477 13.43 -29.88 -2.68
N MET A 478 13.76 -30.64 -1.63
CA MET A 478 15.10 -31.19 -1.40
C MET A 478 15.54 -32.11 -2.54
N LYS A 479 14.62 -32.94 -3.01
CA LYS A 479 14.91 -33.88 -4.11
C LYS A 479 15.15 -33.19 -5.46
N LYS A 480 14.45 -32.08 -5.74
CA LYS A 480 14.39 -31.53 -7.10
C LYS A 480 15.19 -30.23 -7.27
N TYR A 481 15.37 -29.44 -6.21
CA TYR A 481 15.86 -28.05 -6.34
C TYR A 481 17.04 -27.71 -5.44
N VAL A 482 16.96 -28.05 -4.13
CA VAL A 482 17.85 -27.46 -3.12
C VAL A 482 18.83 -28.46 -2.47
N GLY A 483 18.70 -29.75 -2.77
CA GLY A 483 19.55 -30.78 -2.19
C GLY A 483 19.17 -31.23 -0.78
N PRO A 484 19.97 -32.15 -0.17
CA PRO A 484 19.55 -32.88 1.05
C PRO A 484 19.68 -32.10 2.35
N SER A 485 20.40 -30.98 2.37
CA SER A 485 20.66 -30.16 3.57
C SER A 485 20.43 -28.70 3.33
N PRO A 486 19.18 -28.27 3.03
CA PRO A 486 18.89 -26.89 2.70
C PRO A 486 18.98 -25.99 3.96
N ASN A 487 19.40 -24.75 3.76
CA ASN A 487 19.27 -23.69 4.73
C ASN A 487 17.83 -23.14 4.68
N ILE A 488 17.07 -23.24 5.78
CA ILE A 488 15.63 -22.97 5.81
C ILE A 488 15.35 -21.76 6.69
N LEU A 489 14.51 -20.84 6.18
CA LEU A 489 13.93 -19.73 6.95
C LEU A 489 12.41 -19.92 7.06
N ALA A 490 11.91 -19.91 8.29
CA ALA A 490 10.48 -19.97 8.61
C ALA A 490 9.97 -18.59 9.07
N LEU A 491 8.89 -18.12 8.45
CA LEU A 491 8.22 -16.86 8.75
C LEU A 491 6.70 -17.11 9.00
N PRO A 492 6.35 -17.65 10.17
CA PRO A 492 5.01 -18.19 10.43
C PRO A 492 3.90 -17.13 10.49
N GLN A 493 4.23 -15.86 10.80
CA GLN A 493 3.26 -14.76 11.03
C GLN A 493 3.51 -13.53 10.15
N THR A 494 4.23 -13.69 9.05
CA THR A 494 4.70 -12.54 8.24
C THR A 494 3.58 -11.74 7.56
N PHE A 495 2.40 -12.31 7.34
CA PHE A 495 1.30 -11.63 6.68
C PHE A 495 0.42 -10.80 7.63
N LYS A 496 0.38 -11.13 8.91
CA LYS A 496 -0.42 -10.39 9.92
C LYS A 496 0.34 -9.26 10.61
N LEU A 497 1.67 -9.40 10.69
CA LEU A 497 2.51 -8.41 11.36
C LEU A 497 3.07 -7.38 10.38
N GLY A 498 3.55 -6.27 10.90
CA GLY A 498 4.14 -5.21 10.10
C GLY A 498 5.33 -5.72 9.26
N ALA A 499 5.37 -5.34 8.00
CA ALA A 499 6.38 -5.79 7.05
C ALA A 499 7.80 -5.38 7.45
N VAL A 500 8.74 -6.33 7.34
CA VAL A 500 10.18 -6.11 7.48
C VAL A 500 10.90 -6.61 6.24
N HIS A 501 12.10 -6.08 6.00
CA HIS A 501 13.03 -6.51 4.96
C HIS A 501 14.25 -7.14 5.60
N LEU A 502 14.41 -8.46 5.48
CA LEU A 502 15.56 -9.15 6.04
C LEU A 502 16.80 -8.90 5.21
N CYS A 503 17.91 -8.61 5.90
CA CYS A 503 19.20 -8.31 5.32
C CYS A 503 20.27 -9.28 5.84
N MET A 504 21.38 -9.37 5.12
CA MET A 504 22.58 -10.05 5.60
C MET A 504 23.20 -9.26 6.76
N LYS A 505 23.73 -9.95 7.78
CA LYS A 505 24.37 -9.29 8.95
C LYS A 505 25.60 -8.46 8.57
N ASP A 506 26.38 -8.95 7.61
CA ASP A 506 27.62 -8.27 7.16
C ASP A 506 27.38 -7.19 6.09
N GLY A 507 26.17 -7.09 5.58
CA GLY A 507 25.74 -6.02 4.71
C GLY A 507 25.37 -4.80 5.54
N ALA A 508 26.33 -3.90 5.75
CA ALA A 508 26.20 -2.73 6.60
C ALA A 508 24.81 -2.07 6.51
N ALA A 509 24.22 -1.81 7.66
CA ALA A 509 23.15 -0.85 7.82
C ALA A 509 23.66 0.51 7.29
N GLY A 510 23.50 0.78 6.01
CA GLY A 510 24.04 1.98 5.38
C GLY A 510 23.94 2.03 3.86
N GLN A 511 23.49 0.97 3.19
CA GLN A 511 23.29 0.98 1.74
C GLN A 511 21.82 1.05 1.31
N GLY A 512 20.95 1.59 2.15
CA GLY A 512 19.54 1.84 1.83
C GLY A 512 19.30 3.08 0.97
N HIS A 513 20.31 3.89 0.74
CA HIS A 513 20.23 5.15 0.00
C HIS A 513 21.06 5.14 -1.30
N CYS A 514 21.05 4.05 -2.02
CA CYS A 514 21.58 4.04 -3.40
C CYS A 514 20.46 3.99 -4.40
#